data_a4a02f09de069847d0dbb43fb7e4791c
#
_entry.id   a4a02f09de069847d0dbb43fb7e4791c
#
_cell.length_a   1.000
_cell.length_b   1.000
_cell.length_c   1.000
_cell.angle_alpha   90.00
_cell.angle_beta   90.00
_cell.angle_gamma   90.00
#
_symmetry.space_group_name_H-M   'P 1'
#
loop_
_entity.id
_entity.type
_entity.pdbx_description
1 polymer ?
#
loop_
_entity_poly.entity_id
_entity_poly.type
_entity_poly.pdbx_seq_one_letter_code
_entity_poly.pdbx_strand_id
1 'polypeptide(L)'
;MSDPSIIAPIWLIEWMEAHKITLWGAADLRNFSTPQDETGQRFPFALSWAIPMNPQIMASIRNGPNQAYADEYARVNNHVNELSAALAAEIKARGFRSKPLAASDRTDTINIKGDFPHKTAATRAGLGWVGRHCQLITRPFGSWIRLGTVFTDIELPCGPPIERNFCGRCTRCVEACPAKALKGNAWYPRLPREEILDVWACDQWKKVNYFQYHKGHNCGICSAVCPYGLKVLKKMSDKT
;
A
#
# COMPACT_ATOMS: atom_id res chain seq x y z
N MET A 1 -9.63 18.32 -10.72
CA MET A 1 -9.02 19.09 -9.62
C MET A 1 -10.08 19.20 -8.56
N SER A 2 -9.76 18.89 -7.29
CA SER A 2 -10.69 19.07 -6.17
C SER A 2 -10.97 20.57 -5.99
N ASP A 3 -12.19 20.89 -5.63
CA ASP A 3 -12.57 22.25 -5.26
C ASP A 3 -11.76 22.67 -4.03
N PRO A 4 -11.00 23.78 -4.07
CA PRO A 4 -10.19 24.24 -2.95
C PRO A 4 -11.01 24.67 -1.72
N SER A 5 -12.33 24.81 -1.85
CA SER A 5 -13.23 25.11 -0.74
C SER A 5 -13.57 23.90 0.13
N ILE A 6 -13.28 22.67 -0.33
CA ILE A 6 -13.55 21.45 0.42
C ILE A 6 -12.46 21.26 1.48
N ILE A 7 -12.85 21.29 2.74
CA ILE A 7 -11.97 21.07 3.89
C ILE A 7 -12.26 19.67 4.45
N ALA A 8 -11.20 18.96 4.86
CA ALA A 8 -11.38 17.67 5.54
C ALA A 8 -12.16 17.89 6.85
N PRO A 9 -13.17 17.05 7.14
CA PRO A 9 -13.93 17.18 8.38
C PRO A 9 -13.01 17.06 9.60
N ILE A 10 -13.21 17.91 10.60
CA ILE A 10 -12.37 17.96 11.83
C ILE A 10 -12.31 16.60 12.50
N TRP A 11 -13.46 15.91 12.64
CA TRP A 11 -13.51 14.58 13.24
C TRP A 11 -12.59 13.56 12.55
N LEU A 12 -12.41 13.69 11.22
CA LEU A 12 -11.54 12.77 10.46
C LEU A 12 -10.06 13.04 10.78
N ILE A 13 -9.68 14.30 10.90
CA ILE A 13 -8.32 14.69 11.29
C ILE A 13 -8.04 14.18 12.71
N GLU A 14 -8.94 14.45 13.65
CA GLU A 14 -8.84 13.99 15.05
C GLU A 14 -8.78 12.45 15.11
N TRP A 15 -9.59 11.76 14.30
CA TRP A 15 -9.55 10.29 14.23
C TRP A 15 -8.18 9.78 13.76
N MET A 16 -7.61 10.37 12.71
CA MET A 16 -6.28 9.99 12.20
C MET A 16 -5.19 10.25 13.26
N GLU A 17 -5.24 11.37 13.95
CA GLU A 17 -4.30 11.73 15.02
C GLU A 17 -4.42 10.78 16.21
N ALA A 18 -5.63 10.50 16.68
CA ALA A 18 -5.89 9.57 17.79
C ALA A 18 -5.33 8.16 17.50
N HIS A 19 -5.38 7.73 16.25
CA HIS A 19 -4.83 6.44 15.81
C HIS A 19 -3.38 6.52 15.33
N LYS A 20 -2.71 7.66 15.51
CA LYS A 20 -1.29 7.90 15.15
C LYS A 20 -0.98 7.63 13.67
N ILE A 21 -1.95 7.88 12.80
CA ILE A 21 -1.79 7.76 11.35
C ILE A 21 -1.21 9.07 10.82
N THR A 22 0.10 9.08 10.58
CA THR A 22 0.85 10.29 10.19
C THR A 22 0.95 10.50 8.68
N LEU A 23 0.63 9.49 7.89
CA LEU A 23 0.64 9.57 6.42
C LEU A 23 -0.67 9.02 5.87
N TRP A 24 -1.56 9.93 5.51
CA TRP A 24 -2.87 9.62 4.93
C TRP A 24 -3.31 10.69 3.93
N GLY A 25 -4.34 10.41 3.16
CA GLY A 25 -4.96 11.34 2.24
C GLY A 25 -6.21 10.77 1.60
N ALA A 26 -6.95 11.62 0.90
CA ALA A 26 -8.12 11.26 0.14
C ALA A 26 -7.81 11.12 -1.36
N ALA A 27 -8.40 10.13 -2.00
CA ALA A 27 -8.26 9.81 -3.40
C ALA A 27 -9.58 10.07 -4.15
N ASP A 28 -9.53 10.84 -5.23
CA ASP A 28 -10.61 10.90 -6.21
C ASP A 28 -10.55 9.65 -7.11
N LEU A 29 -11.58 8.83 -7.03
CA LEU A 29 -11.70 7.57 -7.76
C LEU A 29 -12.90 7.52 -8.71
N ARG A 30 -13.52 8.66 -9.03
CA ARG A 30 -14.72 8.75 -9.92
C ARG A 30 -14.49 8.13 -11.29
N ASN A 31 -13.25 8.13 -11.77
CA ASN A 31 -12.86 7.54 -13.07
C ASN A 31 -12.25 6.12 -12.93
N PHE A 32 -12.52 5.43 -11.82
CA PHE A 32 -12.01 4.09 -11.56
C PHE A 32 -13.15 3.09 -11.30
N SER A 33 -12.91 1.83 -11.64
CA SER A 33 -13.82 0.73 -11.30
C SER A 33 -13.63 0.34 -9.83
N THR A 34 -14.18 1.16 -8.92
CA THR A 34 -14.18 0.87 -7.49
C THR A 34 -15.15 -0.25 -7.14
N PRO A 35 -15.01 -0.91 -5.99
CA PRO A 35 -16.01 -1.85 -5.48
C PRO A 35 -17.39 -1.17 -5.40
N GLN A 36 -18.43 -2.00 -5.43
CA GLN A 36 -19.82 -1.56 -5.23
C GLN A 36 -20.25 -1.82 -3.79
N ASP A 37 -21.22 -1.03 -3.33
CA ASP A 37 -21.97 -1.31 -2.11
C ASP A 37 -23.09 -2.32 -2.35
N GLU A 38 -23.93 -2.53 -1.35
CA GLU A 38 -25.07 -3.46 -1.39
C GLU A 38 -26.18 -3.03 -2.37
N THR A 39 -26.20 -1.73 -2.77
CA THR A 39 -27.13 -1.18 -3.76
C THR A 39 -26.58 -1.21 -5.19
N GLY A 40 -25.37 -1.72 -5.39
CA GLY A 40 -24.68 -1.73 -6.67
C GLY A 40 -24.01 -0.40 -7.04
N GLN A 41 -24.00 0.59 -6.14
CA GLN A 41 -23.38 1.88 -6.40
C GLN A 41 -21.88 1.85 -6.10
N ARG A 42 -21.08 2.42 -7.00
CA ARG A 42 -19.62 2.56 -6.82
C ARG A 42 -19.30 3.70 -5.87
N PHE A 43 -18.13 3.60 -5.23
CA PHE A 43 -17.62 4.65 -4.37
C PHE A 43 -16.78 5.66 -5.17
N PRO A 44 -17.11 6.97 -5.09
CA PRO A 44 -16.36 8.01 -5.81
C PRO A 44 -15.02 8.37 -5.20
N PHE A 45 -14.84 8.10 -3.89
CA PHE A 45 -13.64 8.48 -3.14
C PHE A 45 -13.12 7.33 -2.29
N ALA A 46 -11.88 7.46 -1.85
CA ALA A 46 -11.31 6.60 -0.81
C ALA A 46 -10.37 7.40 0.09
N LEU A 47 -10.35 7.03 1.36
CA LEU A 47 -9.27 7.37 2.29
C LEU A 47 -8.19 6.31 2.17
N SER A 48 -6.94 6.73 2.08
CA SER A 48 -5.78 5.83 2.06
C SER A 48 -4.72 6.29 3.04
N TRP A 49 -4.07 5.35 3.69
CA TRP A 49 -2.99 5.62 4.64
C TRP A 49 -1.91 4.55 4.61
N ALA A 50 -0.77 4.87 5.21
CA ALA A 50 0.37 3.97 5.32
C ALA A 50 0.78 3.78 6.79
N ILE A 51 0.89 2.53 7.22
CA ILE A 51 1.45 2.14 8.52
C ILE A 51 2.87 1.63 8.29
N PRO A 52 3.90 2.22 8.94
CA PRO A 52 5.28 1.76 8.81
C PRO A 52 5.48 0.40 9.47
N MET A 53 6.33 -0.41 8.86
CA MET A 53 6.86 -1.65 9.44
C MET A 53 8.16 -1.36 10.19
N ASN A 54 8.53 -2.23 11.12
CA ASN A 54 9.78 -2.09 11.87
C ASN A 54 11.00 -2.08 10.93
N PRO A 55 11.81 -1.01 10.93
CA PRO A 55 12.92 -0.86 9.98
C PRO A 55 14.05 -1.89 10.17
N GLN A 56 14.31 -2.33 11.40
CA GLN A 56 15.34 -3.35 11.68
C GLN A 56 14.91 -4.70 11.12
N ILE A 57 13.63 -5.06 11.30
CA ILE A 57 13.06 -6.29 10.72
C ILE A 57 13.08 -6.22 9.19
N MET A 58 12.69 -5.09 8.59
CA MET A 58 12.74 -4.92 7.14
C MET A 58 14.16 -4.99 6.58
N ALA A 59 15.16 -4.49 7.32
CA ALA A 59 16.55 -4.57 6.91
C ALA A 59 17.14 -5.98 7.01
N SER A 60 16.61 -6.85 7.89
CA SER A 60 17.09 -8.21 8.12
C SER A 60 16.75 -9.19 6.98
N ILE A 61 15.79 -8.85 6.12
CA ILE A 61 15.27 -9.77 5.09
C ILE A 61 15.86 -9.54 3.69
N ARG A 62 17.05 -8.96 3.58
CA ARG A 62 17.69 -8.72 2.27
C ARG A 62 18.02 -10.00 1.51
N ASN A 63 18.26 -11.09 2.22
CA ASN A 63 18.59 -12.39 1.65
C ASN A 63 17.45 -13.40 1.71
N GLY A 64 16.30 -13.00 2.22
CA GLY A 64 15.09 -13.82 2.37
C GLY A 64 14.30 -13.46 3.60
N PRO A 65 13.01 -13.87 3.66
CA PRO A 65 12.18 -13.66 4.83
C PRO A 65 12.66 -14.49 6.01
N ASN A 66 12.30 -14.03 7.21
CA ASN A 66 12.50 -14.75 8.48
C ASN A 66 11.23 -14.68 9.32
N GLN A 67 11.21 -15.39 10.45
CA GLN A 67 10.04 -15.46 11.31
C GLN A 67 9.63 -14.07 11.83
N ALA A 68 10.60 -13.25 12.27
CA ALA A 68 10.31 -11.90 12.75
C ALA A 68 9.60 -11.03 11.70
N TYR A 69 9.96 -11.19 10.42
CA TYR A 69 9.25 -10.49 9.33
C TYR A 69 7.85 -11.06 9.08
N ALA A 70 7.68 -12.37 9.18
CA ALA A 70 6.35 -13.00 9.03
C ALA A 70 5.39 -12.51 10.12
N ASP A 71 5.86 -12.46 11.37
CA ASP A 71 5.11 -11.98 12.52
C ASP A 71 4.77 -10.49 12.41
N GLU A 72 5.76 -9.66 12.04
CA GLU A 72 5.56 -8.22 11.83
C GLU A 72 4.58 -7.96 10.68
N TYR A 73 4.68 -8.71 9.60
CA TYR A 73 3.75 -8.60 8.47
C TYR A 73 2.31 -8.91 8.88
N ALA A 74 2.10 -9.99 9.64
CA ALA A 74 0.79 -10.36 10.16
C ALA A 74 0.27 -9.30 11.15
N ARG A 75 1.10 -8.87 12.10
CA ARG A 75 0.76 -7.85 13.09
C ARG A 75 0.29 -6.54 12.43
N VAL A 76 1.08 -6.03 11.47
CA VAL A 76 0.74 -4.75 10.82
C VAL A 76 -0.47 -4.89 9.89
N ASN A 77 -0.66 -6.02 9.20
CA ASN A 77 -1.87 -6.26 8.42
C ASN A 77 -3.13 -6.30 9.29
N ASN A 78 -3.09 -7.01 10.42
CA ASN A 78 -4.22 -7.06 11.35
C ASN A 78 -4.56 -5.66 11.86
N HIS A 79 -3.55 -4.89 12.26
CA HIS A 79 -3.74 -3.51 12.69
C HIS A 79 -4.36 -2.63 11.59
N VAL A 80 -3.89 -2.75 10.34
CA VAL A 80 -4.50 -2.05 9.20
C VAL A 80 -5.96 -2.44 8.99
N ASN A 81 -6.29 -3.73 9.14
CA ASN A 81 -7.66 -4.21 8.98
C ASN A 81 -8.58 -3.69 10.10
N GLU A 82 -8.11 -3.69 11.34
CA GLU A 82 -8.82 -3.13 12.50
C GLU A 82 -9.10 -1.64 12.29
N LEU A 83 -8.10 -0.87 11.90
CA LEU A 83 -8.24 0.56 11.59
C LEU A 83 -9.21 0.79 10.43
N SER A 84 -9.14 -0.04 9.38
CA SER A 84 -10.03 0.08 8.23
C SER A 84 -11.49 -0.19 8.60
N ALA A 85 -11.73 -1.21 9.43
CA ALA A 85 -13.07 -1.53 9.92
C ALA A 85 -13.61 -0.43 10.84
N ALA A 86 -12.79 0.06 11.78
CA ALA A 86 -13.16 1.12 12.71
C ALA A 86 -13.50 2.43 11.97
N LEU A 87 -12.65 2.85 11.01
CA LEU A 87 -12.92 4.06 10.23
C LEU A 87 -14.17 3.91 9.37
N ALA A 88 -14.39 2.74 8.77
CA ALA A 88 -15.58 2.49 7.98
C ALA A 88 -16.86 2.56 8.84
N ALA A 89 -16.83 2.04 10.07
CA ALA A 89 -17.93 2.14 11.02
C ALA A 89 -18.20 3.60 11.42
N GLU A 90 -17.14 4.37 11.67
CA GLU A 90 -17.23 5.79 12.02
C GLU A 90 -17.83 6.64 10.89
N ILE A 91 -17.46 6.34 9.64
CA ILE A 91 -18.06 6.97 8.45
C ILE A 91 -19.54 6.63 8.35
N LYS A 92 -19.92 5.36 8.53
CA LYS A 92 -21.32 4.91 8.49
C LYS A 92 -22.16 5.56 9.59
N ALA A 93 -21.63 5.69 10.79
CA ALA A 93 -22.32 6.35 11.92
C ALA A 93 -22.66 7.81 11.64
N ARG A 94 -21.95 8.45 10.70
CA ARG A 94 -22.21 9.83 10.23
C ARG A 94 -23.13 9.90 9.03
N GLY A 95 -23.75 8.80 8.63
CA GLY A 95 -24.71 8.74 7.54
C GLY A 95 -24.11 8.62 6.13
N PHE A 96 -22.81 8.38 6.02
CA PHE A 96 -22.14 8.17 4.74
C PHE A 96 -21.94 6.69 4.45
N ARG A 97 -21.84 6.35 3.17
CA ARG A 97 -21.49 5.00 2.74
C ARG A 97 -19.99 4.77 2.91
N SER A 98 -19.62 3.58 3.30
CA SER A 98 -18.21 3.18 3.39
C SER A 98 -18.03 1.68 3.20
N LYS A 99 -16.85 1.32 2.66
CA LYS A 99 -16.41 -0.06 2.50
C LYS A 99 -14.91 -0.18 2.78
N PRO A 100 -14.49 -0.93 3.81
CA PRO A 100 -13.07 -1.17 4.04
C PRO A 100 -12.53 -2.14 2.99
N LEU A 101 -11.28 -1.97 2.60
CA LEU A 101 -10.54 -2.90 1.76
C LEU A 101 -9.57 -3.70 2.64
N ALA A 102 -9.69 -5.02 2.62
CA ALA A 102 -8.84 -5.89 3.43
C ALA A 102 -7.38 -5.87 2.94
N ALA A 103 -6.45 -5.76 3.86
CA ALA A 103 -5.03 -5.75 3.57
C ALA A 103 -4.58 -7.13 3.05
N SER A 104 -3.97 -7.16 1.86
CA SER A 104 -3.42 -8.38 1.24
C SER A 104 -4.42 -9.46 0.88
N ASP A 105 -5.69 -9.13 0.78
CA ASP A 105 -6.69 -10.08 0.33
C ASP A 105 -6.53 -10.42 -1.16
N ARG A 106 -6.86 -11.67 -1.52
CA ARG A 106 -6.82 -12.20 -2.88
C ARG A 106 -8.20 -12.76 -3.23
N THR A 107 -9.06 -11.91 -3.75
CA THR A 107 -10.41 -12.30 -4.18
C THR A 107 -10.39 -13.01 -5.54
N ASP A 108 -9.42 -12.68 -6.40
CA ASP A 108 -9.15 -13.37 -7.66
C ASP A 108 -7.83 -14.16 -7.53
N THR A 109 -7.96 -15.46 -7.25
CA THR A 109 -6.82 -16.36 -7.10
C THR A 109 -6.18 -16.73 -8.44
N ILE A 110 -6.94 -16.64 -9.54
CA ILE A 110 -6.46 -16.91 -10.89
C ILE A 110 -5.50 -15.80 -11.33
N ASN A 111 -5.87 -14.55 -11.20
CA ASN A 111 -5.03 -13.42 -11.57
C ASN A 111 -4.19 -12.87 -10.40
N ILE A 112 -4.25 -13.49 -9.24
CA ILE A 112 -3.50 -13.12 -8.02
C ILE A 112 -3.68 -11.63 -7.71
N LYS A 113 -4.94 -11.19 -7.53
CA LYS A 113 -5.30 -9.80 -7.21
C LYS A 113 -6.47 -9.73 -6.24
N GLY A 114 -6.60 -8.63 -5.54
CA GLY A 114 -7.78 -8.26 -4.75
C GLY A 114 -8.75 -7.42 -5.57
N ASP A 115 -9.88 -7.04 -4.95
CA ASP A 115 -10.95 -6.27 -5.59
C ASP A 115 -10.49 -4.92 -6.12
N PHE A 116 -9.55 -4.29 -5.42
CA PHE A 116 -8.98 -3.01 -5.84
C PHE A 116 -7.52 -2.88 -5.34
N PRO A 117 -6.62 -2.29 -6.13
CA PRO A 117 -5.24 -2.11 -5.69
C PRO A 117 -5.11 -0.96 -4.68
N HIS A 118 -4.75 -1.23 -3.42
CA HIS A 118 -4.42 -0.18 -2.43
C HIS A 118 -3.46 0.87 -2.97
N LYS A 119 -2.49 0.45 -3.81
CA LYS A 119 -1.51 1.35 -4.43
C LYS A 119 -2.16 2.41 -5.32
N THR A 120 -3.24 2.06 -6.00
CA THR A 120 -3.99 3.02 -6.82
C THR A 120 -4.62 4.09 -5.93
N ALA A 121 -5.34 3.70 -4.87
CA ALA A 121 -5.86 4.67 -3.89
C ALA A 121 -4.73 5.53 -3.32
N ALA A 122 -3.63 4.93 -2.90
CA ALA A 122 -2.51 5.63 -2.28
C ALA A 122 -1.81 6.63 -3.24
N THR A 123 -1.61 6.27 -4.52
CA THR A 123 -1.03 7.21 -5.50
C THR A 123 -2.00 8.34 -5.83
N ARG A 124 -3.31 8.06 -5.90
CA ARG A 124 -4.36 9.07 -6.10
C ARG A 124 -4.52 9.98 -4.90
N ALA A 125 -4.29 9.47 -3.68
CA ALA A 125 -4.25 10.24 -2.44
C ALA A 125 -2.94 11.02 -2.20
N GLY A 126 -1.98 10.97 -3.13
CA GLY A 126 -0.72 11.72 -3.01
C GLY A 126 0.30 11.12 -2.03
N LEU A 127 0.13 9.87 -1.56
CA LEU A 127 1.01 9.28 -0.54
C LEU A 127 2.38 8.87 -1.07
N GLY A 128 2.47 8.53 -2.35
CA GLY A 128 3.69 8.02 -2.95
C GLY A 128 3.52 7.54 -4.38
N TRP A 129 4.51 6.86 -4.90
CA TRP A 129 4.52 6.30 -6.26
C TRP A 129 4.75 4.80 -6.24
N VAL A 130 4.36 4.12 -7.32
CA VAL A 130 4.69 2.70 -7.47
C VAL A 130 6.13 2.55 -7.97
N GLY A 131 6.95 1.83 -7.19
CA GLY A 131 8.33 1.53 -7.55
C GLY A 131 8.45 0.43 -8.62
N ARG A 132 9.70 0.24 -9.15
CA ARG A 132 10.01 -0.86 -10.09
C ARG A 132 9.76 -2.25 -9.49
N HIS A 133 9.62 -2.37 -8.16
CA HIS A 133 9.23 -3.61 -7.46
C HIS A 133 7.70 -3.75 -7.30
N CYS A 134 6.92 -2.94 -8.01
CA CYS A 134 5.46 -2.99 -8.00
C CYS A 134 4.80 -2.71 -6.63
N GLN A 135 5.52 -2.13 -5.67
CA GLN A 135 5.00 -1.70 -4.37
C GLN A 135 5.00 -0.18 -4.26
N LEU A 136 4.17 0.37 -3.37
CA LEU A 136 4.19 1.81 -3.10
C LEU A 136 5.50 2.19 -2.40
N ILE A 137 6.04 3.34 -2.78
CA ILE A 137 7.16 3.99 -2.11
C ILE A 137 6.68 5.36 -1.62
N THR A 138 6.85 5.63 -0.36
CA THR A 138 6.56 6.92 0.26
C THR A 138 7.85 7.66 0.60
N ARG A 139 7.80 8.99 0.68
CA ARG A 139 8.99 9.76 1.07
C ARG A 139 9.43 9.53 2.51
N PRO A 140 8.51 9.44 3.52
CA PRO A 140 8.91 9.24 4.91
C PRO A 140 9.36 7.80 5.23
N PHE A 141 8.72 6.77 4.64
CA PHE A 141 8.89 5.37 5.06
C PHE A 141 9.44 4.45 3.97
N GLY A 142 9.72 4.98 2.77
CA GLY A 142 10.09 4.16 1.63
C GLY A 142 8.98 3.16 1.28
N SER A 143 9.37 1.93 0.96
CA SER A 143 8.45 0.81 0.68
C SER A 143 8.19 -0.08 1.91
N TRP A 144 8.64 0.32 3.09
CA TRP A 144 8.52 -0.44 4.33
C TRP A 144 7.23 -0.10 5.07
N ILE A 145 6.12 -0.31 4.40
CA ILE A 145 4.78 0.06 4.83
C ILE A 145 3.75 -1.01 4.50
N ARG A 146 2.63 -0.96 5.24
CA ARG A 146 1.36 -1.58 4.82
C ARG A 146 0.33 -0.49 4.58
N LEU A 147 -0.57 -0.73 3.65
CA LEU A 147 -1.56 0.26 3.20
C LEU A 147 -2.95 -0.10 3.71
N GLY A 148 -3.64 0.89 4.26
CA GLY A 148 -5.07 0.86 4.50
C GLY A 148 -5.82 1.64 3.43
N THR A 149 -7.06 1.23 3.17
CA THR A 149 -7.98 1.92 2.26
C THR A 149 -9.41 1.72 2.73
N VAL A 150 -10.17 2.80 2.83
CA VAL A 150 -11.62 2.78 3.05
C VAL A 150 -12.26 3.60 1.95
N PHE A 151 -13.13 2.97 1.16
CA PHE A 151 -13.96 3.65 0.18
C PHE A 151 -15.08 4.41 0.86
N THR A 152 -15.47 5.55 0.29
CA THR A 152 -16.54 6.40 0.84
C THR A 152 -17.17 7.27 -0.25
N ASP A 153 -18.35 7.80 0.05
CA ASP A 153 -19.00 8.84 -0.74
C ASP A 153 -18.88 10.25 -0.12
N ILE A 154 -18.16 10.38 1.00
CA ILE A 154 -17.81 11.70 1.53
C ILE A 154 -16.95 12.43 0.50
N GLU A 155 -17.39 13.62 0.12
CA GLU A 155 -16.56 14.52 -0.67
C GLU A 155 -15.43 15.08 0.18
N LEU A 156 -14.19 14.77 -0.21
CA LEU A 156 -12.99 15.10 0.55
C LEU A 156 -12.02 15.90 -0.31
N PRO A 157 -11.18 16.76 0.31
CA PRO A 157 -10.12 17.46 -0.38
C PRO A 157 -9.06 16.44 -0.84
N CYS A 158 -9.18 16.03 -2.11
CA CYS A 158 -8.20 15.13 -2.69
C CYS A 158 -6.95 15.89 -3.08
N GLY A 159 -5.80 15.45 -2.56
CA GLY A 159 -4.50 15.99 -2.94
C GLY A 159 -4.15 15.69 -4.40
N PRO A 160 -3.12 16.35 -4.97
CA PRO A 160 -2.66 16.05 -6.31
C PRO A 160 -2.14 14.60 -6.36
N PRO A 161 -2.58 13.80 -7.35
CA PRO A 161 -2.10 12.44 -7.49
C PRO A 161 -0.61 12.41 -7.85
N ILE A 162 0.10 11.41 -7.33
CA ILE A 162 1.48 11.17 -7.76
C ILE A 162 1.45 10.24 -8.98
N GLU A 163 1.78 10.79 -10.12
CA GLU A 163 1.76 10.09 -11.41
C GLU A 163 3.17 9.84 -11.96
N ARG A 164 4.19 10.32 -11.24
CA ARG A 164 5.59 10.20 -11.64
C ARG A 164 6.32 9.17 -10.80
N ASN A 165 7.15 8.34 -11.45
CA ASN A 165 8.06 7.42 -10.78
C ASN A 165 9.37 8.14 -10.43
N PHE A 166 9.86 7.97 -9.18
CA PHE A 166 11.09 8.60 -8.70
C PHE A 166 12.23 7.59 -8.47
N CYS A 167 12.14 6.38 -9.01
CA CYS A 167 13.23 5.38 -8.93
C CYS A 167 14.47 5.76 -9.76
N GLY A 168 14.31 6.64 -10.76
CA GLY A 168 15.41 7.01 -11.65
C GLY A 168 16.01 5.79 -12.39
N ARG A 169 17.32 5.67 -12.36
CA ARG A 169 18.06 4.53 -12.97
C ARG A 169 18.27 3.34 -12.03
N CYS A 170 17.74 3.40 -10.78
CA CYS A 170 17.96 2.35 -9.79
C CYS A 170 17.28 1.04 -10.17
N THR A 171 18.02 -0.05 -10.18
CA THR A 171 17.60 -1.42 -10.51
C THR A 171 17.78 -2.43 -9.37
N ARG A 172 18.19 -1.99 -8.17
CA ARG A 172 18.53 -2.87 -7.03
C ARG A 172 17.48 -3.93 -6.71
N CYS A 173 16.20 -3.57 -6.76
CA CYS A 173 15.12 -4.51 -6.50
C CYS A 173 14.98 -5.57 -7.62
N VAL A 174 15.27 -5.20 -8.86
CA VAL A 174 15.25 -6.11 -10.02
C VAL A 174 16.39 -7.13 -9.90
N GLU A 175 17.60 -6.64 -9.61
CA GLU A 175 18.80 -7.46 -9.45
C GLU A 175 18.68 -8.43 -8.27
N ALA A 176 18.10 -7.96 -7.15
CA ALA A 176 17.92 -8.76 -5.94
C ALA A 176 16.75 -9.75 -6.01
N CYS A 177 15.89 -9.70 -7.05
CA CYS A 177 14.73 -10.57 -7.13
C CYS A 177 15.14 -12.02 -7.43
N PRO A 178 14.99 -12.97 -6.49
CA PRO A 178 15.42 -14.35 -6.71
C PRO A 178 14.57 -15.07 -7.75
N ALA A 179 13.30 -14.68 -7.90
CA ALA A 179 12.36 -15.21 -8.87
C ALA A 179 12.55 -14.62 -10.29
N LYS A 180 13.43 -13.61 -10.45
CA LYS A 180 13.57 -12.82 -11.69
C LYS A 180 12.24 -12.27 -12.23
N ALA A 181 11.30 -12.04 -11.33
CA ALA A 181 9.92 -11.65 -11.65
C ALA A 181 9.74 -10.16 -11.97
N LEU A 182 10.73 -9.32 -11.64
CA LEU A 182 10.66 -7.87 -11.86
C LEU A 182 11.26 -7.51 -13.23
N LYS A 183 10.45 -6.85 -14.07
CA LYS A 183 10.84 -6.51 -15.44
C LYS A 183 11.69 -5.24 -15.57
N GLY A 184 11.79 -4.45 -14.49
CA GLY A 184 12.62 -3.23 -14.46
C GLY A 184 11.98 -2.00 -15.09
N ASN A 185 10.77 -2.07 -15.59
CA ASN A 185 10.05 -0.93 -16.17
C ASN A 185 9.70 0.11 -15.09
N ALA A 186 9.75 1.38 -15.48
CA ALA A 186 9.28 2.46 -14.64
C ALA A 186 7.74 2.53 -14.69
N TRP A 187 7.13 2.61 -13.52
CA TRP A 187 5.68 2.78 -13.42
C TRP A 187 5.24 4.17 -13.89
N TYR A 188 4.10 4.22 -14.54
CA TYR A 188 3.28 5.40 -14.78
C TYR A 188 1.79 5.03 -14.64
N PRO A 189 0.86 6.00 -14.49
CA PRO A 189 -0.58 5.71 -14.39
C PRO A 189 -1.09 4.87 -15.55
N ARG A 190 -1.91 3.86 -15.23
CA ARG A 190 -2.49 2.89 -16.18
C ARG A 190 -1.52 1.88 -16.79
N LEU A 191 -0.22 1.91 -16.44
CA LEU A 191 0.67 0.82 -16.86
C LEU A 191 0.16 -0.51 -16.27
N PRO A 192 -0.08 -1.54 -17.10
CA PRO A 192 -0.48 -2.85 -16.61
C PRO A 192 0.55 -3.40 -15.61
N ARG A 193 0.07 -4.06 -14.56
CA ARG A 193 0.95 -4.67 -13.53
C ARG A 193 1.96 -5.63 -14.15
N GLU A 194 1.52 -6.35 -15.17
CA GLU A 194 2.28 -7.36 -15.87
C GLU A 194 3.50 -6.78 -16.60
N GLU A 195 3.49 -5.48 -16.91
CA GLU A 195 4.65 -4.78 -17.46
C GLU A 195 5.74 -4.47 -16.40
N ILE A 196 5.41 -4.58 -15.12
CA ILE A 196 6.36 -4.36 -14.00
C ILE A 196 6.75 -5.68 -13.34
N LEU A 197 5.78 -6.59 -13.19
CA LEU A 197 5.91 -7.78 -12.37
C LEU A 197 5.25 -8.99 -13.01
N ASP A 198 6.01 -10.03 -13.23
CA ASP A 198 5.47 -11.38 -13.41
C ASP A 198 5.00 -11.89 -12.04
N VAL A 199 3.70 -11.75 -11.80
CA VAL A 199 3.11 -12.11 -10.51
C VAL A 199 3.13 -13.62 -10.26
N TRP A 200 3.08 -14.43 -11.33
CA TRP A 200 3.11 -15.89 -11.25
C TRP A 200 4.48 -16.39 -10.83
N ALA A 201 5.52 -15.94 -11.52
CA ALA A 201 6.89 -16.28 -11.15
C ALA A 201 7.20 -15.87 -9.70
N CYS A 202 6.76 -14.67 -9.29
CA CYS A 202 6.92 -14.20 -7.91
C CYS A 202 6.17 -15.09 -6.91
N ASP A 203 4.92 -15.48 -7.20
CA ASP A 203 4.08 -16.26 -6.29
C ASP A 203 4.57 -17.69 -6.18
N GLN A 204 4.90 -18.32 -7.29
CA GLN A 204 5.45 -19.69 -7.31
C GLN A 204 6.77 -19.78 -6.55
N TRP A 205 7.70 -18.84 -6.80
CA TRP A 205 8.96 -18.81 -6.06
C TRP A 205 8.75 -18.78 -4.55
N LYS A 206 7.88 -17.91 -4.09
CA LYS A 206 7.56 -17.77 -2.66
C LYS A 206 6.97 -19.04 -2.08
N LYS A 207 6.03 -19.68 -2.79
CA LYS A 207 5.40 -20.93 -2.34
C LYS A 207 6.39 -22.08 -2.22
N VAL A 208 7.33 -22.16 -3.15
CA VAL A 208 8.35 -23.23 -3.14
C VAL A 208 9.42 -22.97 -2.07
N ASN A 209 9.92 -21.74 -1.94
CA ASN A 209 11.09 -21.45 -1.13
C ASN A 209 10.78 -20.93 0.27
N TYR A 210 9.57 -20.38 0.50
CA TYR A 210 9.23 -19.65 1.73
C TYR A 210 7.86 -20.04 2.29
N PHE A 211 7.40 -21.27 2.02
CA PHE A 211 6.09 -21.75 2.47
C PHE A 211 5.92 -21.68 3.99
N GLN A 212 6.99 -21.94 4.75
CA GLN A 212 7.02 -21.87 6.20
C GLN A 212 6.72 -20.46 6.75
N TYR A 213 6.92 -19.42 5.93
CA TYR A 213 6.61 -18.05 6.29
C TYR A 213 5.27 -17.65 5.65
N HIS A 214 4.20 -17.65 6.45
CA HIS A 214 2.87 -17.22 6.04
C HIS A 214 2.39 -17.91 4.74
N LYS A 215 2.56 -19.24 4.66
CA LYS A 215 2.17 -20.07 3.50
C LYS A 215 2.72 -19.57 2.16
N GLY A 216 3.94 -19.05 2.15
CA GLY A 216 4.58 -18.52 0.95
C GLY A 216 4.04 -17.18 0.46
N HIS A 217 3.28 -16.44 1.26
CA HIS A 217 2.82 -15.11 0.87
C HIS A 217 3.88 -14.02 1.04
N ASN A 218 4.93 -14.28 1.81
CA ASN A 218 5.97 -13.31 2.17
C ASN A 218 7.31 -13.62 1.47
N CYS A 219 7.95 -12.58 0.95
CA CYS A 219 9.36 -12.59 0.54
C CYS A 219 10.04 -11.29 1.02
N GLY A 220 9.62 -10.14 0.47
CA GLY A 220 10.06 -8.82 0.93
C GLY A 220 11.44 -8.38 0.45
N ILE A 221 12.26 -9.22 -0.19
CA ILE A 221 13.63 -8.91 -0.62
C ILE A 221 13.68 -7.63 -1.45
N CYS A 222 12.84 -7.50 -2.46
CA CYS A 222 12.82 -6.33 -3.35
C CYS A 222 12.51 -5.02 -2.61
N SER A 223 11.71 -5.07 -1.54
CA SER A 223 11.44 -3.94 -0.65
C SER A 223 12.60 -3.68 0.31
N ALA A 224 13.22 -4.74 0.87
CA ALA A 224 14.33 -4.65 1.81
C ALA A 224 15.57 -3.96 1.23
N VAL A 225 15.85 -4.19 -0.07
CA VAL A 225 17.01 -3.59 -0.76
C VAL A 225 16.71 -2.18 -1.32
N CYS A 226 15.47 -1.70 -1.21
CA CYS A 226 15.07 -0.41 -1.76
C CYS A 226 15.77 0.74 -1.04
N PRO A 227 16.48 1.64 -1.77
CA PRO A 227 17.19 2.76 -1.15
C PRO A 227 16.31 3.69 -0.33
N TYR A 228 15.03 3.83 -0.72
CA TYR A 228 14.07 4.68 0.02
C TYR A 228 13.73 4.08 1.38
N GLY A 229 13.61 2.74 1.49
CA GLY A 229 13.47 2.06 2.78
C GLY A 229 14.74 2.15 3.63
N LEU A 230 15.90 1.91 3.02
CA LEU A 230 17.19 1.99 3.72
C LEU A 230 17.51 3.37 4.31
N LYS A 231 17.01 4.45 3.69
CA LYS A 231 17.12 5.81 4.25
C LYS A 231 16.38 5.97 5.59
N VAL A 232 15.31 5.20 5.82
CA VAL A 232 14.58 5.24 7.10
C VAL A 232 15.46 4.74 8.22
N LEU A 233 16.16 3.64 7.99
CA LEU A 233 17.10 3.06 8.96
C LEU A 233 18.21 4.04 9.32
N LYS A 234 18.83 4.67 8.31
CA LYS A 234 19.89 5.67 8.52
C LYS A 234 19.41 6.84 9.38
N LYS A 235 18.24 7.39 9.09
CA LYS A 235 17.66 8.50 9.89
C LYS A 235 17.40 8.14 11.36
N MET A 236 17.19 6.85 11.68
CA MET A 236 17.06 6.40 13.07
C MET A 236 18.40 6.34 13.79
N SER A 237 19.45 5.88 13.09
CA SER A 237 20.81 5.85 13.63
C SER A 237 21.38 7.24 13.89
N ASP A 238 20.99 8.25 13.08
CA ASP A 238 21.45 9.62 13.22
C ASP A 238 20.75 10.39 14.38
N LYS A 239 19.74 9.76 15.03
CA LYS A 239 18.99 10.35 16.15
C LYS A 239 19.30 9.71 17.51
N THR A 240 20.11 8.66 17.52
CA THR A 240 20.67 7.98 18.72
C THR A 240 22.08 8.40 18.98
#